data_e07adc276b9e12427572fd664ce56587
#
_entry.id   e07adc276b9e12427572fd664ce56587
#
_cell.length_a   1.000
_cell.length_b   1.000
_cell.length_c   1.000
_cell.angle_alpha   90.00
_cell.angle_beta   90.00
_cell.angle_gamma   90.00
#
_symmetry.space_group_name_H-M   'P 1'
#
loop_
_entity.id
_entity.type
_entity.pdbx_description
1 polymer ?
#
loop_
_entity_poly.entity_id
_entity_poly.type
_entity_poly.pdbx_seq_one_letter_code
_entity_poly.pdbx_strand_id
1 'polypeptide(L)'
;MNNKEELKKAIIESCVNGTMTIKVAAIKFGFSERYVKKLKARYKKIGASSMMHENCGKQTTHTISAEIKSKIREIWNMPELEECNFIHFQEILEEDYHIRISYTPLYKFLKSKGAKSPRKHKKAKAHNRRQERASSGELLQVDGTPHRFFYNDNKEYCLHGFIDDATHQITGLYMCENECMHGYLEVTRQTIKNFGVPLALYADGSSIFFPKDNHLSIEEQLAGITKPTTQYGRMMQELGVDLIHAGSSQAKGRIERLWNTLHDRLRTEFRRHNISDIEGANE
;
A
#
# COMPACT_ATOMS: atom_id res chain seq x y z
N MET A 1 26.90 22.94 -18.30
CA MET A 1 28.00 22.23 -17.59
C MET A 1 27.83 22.46 -16.11
N ASN A 2 28.12 21.45 -15.28
CA ASN A 2 28.03 21.60 -13.82
C ASN A 2 29.32 22.26 -13.31
N ASN A 3 29.32 23.06 -12.24
CA ASN A 3 30.50 23.74 -11.67
C ASN A 3 31.75 22.84 -11.53
N LYS A 4 31.52 21.53 -11.25
CA LYS A 4 32.60 20.53 -11.19
C LYS A 4 33.21 20.21 -12.55
N GLU A 5 32.44 20.25 -13.61
CA GLU A 5 32.90 19.97 -14.98
C GLU A 5 33.67 21.17 -15.54
N GLU A 6 33.28 22.40 -15.21
CA GLU A 6 34.00 23.62 -15.59
C GLU A 6 35.36 23.70 -14.92
N LEU A 7 35.41 23.42 -13.59
CA LEU A 7 36.66 23.36 -12.86
C LEU A 7 37.60 22.29 -13.43
N LYS A 8 37.05 21.11 -13.76
CA LYS A 8 37.78 20.00 -14.36
C LYS A 8 38.35 20.39 -15.74
N LYS A 9 37.58 21.09 -16.56
CA LYS A 9 37.99 21.62 -17.82
C LYS A 9 39.15 22.60 -17.66
N ALA A 10 39.02 23.62 -16.82
CA ALA A 10 40.06 24.64 -16.59
C ALA A 10 41.41 24.06 -16.15
N ILE A 11 41.40 23.08 -15.25
CA ILE A 11 42.63 22.43 -14.76
C ILE A 11 43.27 21.55 -15.87
N ILE A 12 42.49 20.82 -16.68
CA ILE A 12 43.04 20.03 -17.77
C ILE A 12 43.57 20.93 -18.89
N GLU A 13 42.93 22.06 -19.17
CA GLU A 13 43.44 23.09 -20.11
C GLU A 13 44.78 23.62 -19.65
N SER A 14 44.91 23.96 -18.37
CA SER A 14 46.19 24.39 -17.76
C SER A 14 47.28 23.33 -17.89
N CYS A 15 46.93 22.04 -17.79
CA CYS A 15 47.87 20.95 -18.03
C CYS A 15 48.25 20.81 -19.50
N VAL A 16 47.34 21.07 -20.44
CA VAL A 16 47.57 21.01 -21.91
C VAL A 16 48.50 22.15 -22.31
N ASN A 17 48.26 23.36 -21.81
CA ASN A 17 49.01 24.58 -22.07
C ASN A 17 50.37 24.63 -21.36
N GLY A 18 50.69 23.64 -20.51
CA GLY A 18 51.97 23.56 -19.80
C GLY A 18 52.08 24.44 -18.54
N THR A 19 51.02 25.19 -18.17
CA THR A 19 51.00 26.07 -16.99
C THR A 19 50.82 25.32 -15.68
N MET A 20 50.39 24.01 -15.76
CA MET A 20 50.22 23.15 -14.59
C MET A 20 50.80 21.75 -14.83
N THR A 21 51.51 21.23 -13.80
CA THR A 21 52.03 19.85 -13.90
C THR A 21 50.95 18.82 -13.58
N ILE A 22 51.11 17.60 -14.11
CA ILE A 22 50.16 16.50 -13.86
C ILE A 22 50.05 16.15 -12.40
N LYS A 23 51.19 16.24 -11.64
CA LYS A 23 51.19 15.99 -10.18
C LYS A 23 50.33 17.00 -9.44
N VAL A 24 50.47 18.28 -9.74
CA VAL A 24 49.67 19.36 -9.12
C VAL A 24 48.20 19.23 -9.45
N ALA A 25 47.88 18.90 -10.70
CA ALA A 25 46.49 18.66 -11.13
C ALA A 25 45.86 17.45 -10.42
N ALA A 26 46.64 16.38 -10.23
CA ALA A 26 46.20 15.18 -9.52
C ALA A 26 45.83 15.47 -8.06
N ILE A 27 46.69 16.26 -7.37
CA ILE A 27 46.45 16.70 -6.00
C ILE A 27 45.19 17.59 -5.90
N LYS A 28 45.05 18.59 -6.78
CA LYS A 28 43.90 19.52 -6.78
C LYS A 28 42.57 18.80 -7.02
N PHE A 29 42.58 17.72 -7.79
CA PHE A 29 41.35 16.94 -8.07
C PHE A 29 41.09 15.77 -7.13
N GLY A 30 42.12 15.35 -6.35
CA GLY A 30 42.04 14.06 -5.64
C GLY A 30 42.02 12.84 -6.56
N PHE A 31 42.65 12.96 -7.75
CA PHE A 31 42.70 11.88 -8.73
C PHE A 31 44.15 11.33 -8.86
N SER A 32 44.27 10.11 -9.41
CA SER A 32 45.59 9.57 -9.73
C SER A 32 46.21 10.29 -10.93
N GLU A 33 47.54 10.42 -10.95
CA GLU A 33 48.27 10.98 -12.10
C GLU A 33 47.94 10.27 -13.42
N ARG A 34 47.77 8.94 -13.38
CA ARG A 34 47.37 8.13 -14.53
C ARG A 34 46.03 8.59 -15.12
N TYR A 35 45.06 8.92 -14.27
CA TYR A 35 43.76 9.40 -14.72
C TYR A 35 43.86 10.81 -15.30
N VAL A 36 44.64 11.69 -14.73
CA VAL A 36 44.90 13.04 -15.28
C VAL A 36 45.58 12.96 -16.62
N LYS A 37 46.58 12.04 -16.82
CA LYS A 37 47.21 11.76 -18.11
C LYS A 37 46.19 11.31 -19.16
N LYS A 38 45.27 10.40 -18.78
CA LYS A 38 44.18 9.92 -19.65
C LYS A 38 43.23 11.06 -20.06
N LEU A 39 42.86 11.90 -19.12
CA LEU A 39 42.01 13.07 -19.39
C LEU A 39 42.70 14.09 -20.30
N LYS A 40 43.99 14.38 -20.09
CA LYS A 40 44.79 15.28 -20.91
C LYS A 40 44.89 14.76 -22.38
N ALA A 41 45.17 13.47 -22.56
CA ALA A 41 45.22 12.84 -23.86
C ALA A 41 43.86 12.89 -24.58
N ARG A 42 42.79 12.66 -23.86
CA ARG A 42 41.39 12.72 -24.36
C ARG A 42 41.01 14.16 -24.75
N TYR A 43 41.37 15.13 -23.92
CA TYR A 43 41.13 16.56 -24.20
C TYR A 43 41.84 17.03 -25.46
N LYS A 44 43.09 16.58 -25.68
CA LYS A 44 43.83 16.87 -26.95
C LYS A 44 43.17 16.30 -28.20
N LYS A 45 42.45 15.16 -28.07
CA LYS A 45 41.77 14.51 -29.23
C LYS A 45 40.40 15.11 -29.55
N ILE A 46 39.57 15.39 -28.55
CA ILE A 46 38.15 15.71 -28.74
C ILE A 46 37.76 17.05 -28.08
N GLY A 47 38.72 17.81 -27.53
CA GLY A 47 38.46 19.12 -26.96
C GLY A 47 37.59 19.10 -25.66
N ALA A 48 36.92 20.20 -25.41
CA ALA A 48 36.13 20.43 -24.20
C ALA A 48 35.00 19.41 -23.97
N SER A 49 34.45 18.84 -25.04
CA SER A 49 33.41 17.81 -24.97
C SER A 49 33.86 16.54 -24.24
N SER A 50 35.18 16.30 -24.19
CA SER A 50 35.81 15.19 -23.47
C SER A 50 35.63 15.26 -21.95
N MET A 51 35.23 16.40 -21.39
CA MET A 51 35.03 16.60 -19.96
C MET A 51 33.61 16.22 -19.50
N MET A 52 32.68 16.13 -20.45
CA MET A 52 31.34 15.61 -20.16
C MET A 52 31.42 14.09 -19.99
N HIS A 53 30.62 13.57 -19.07
CA HIS A 53 30.52 12.13 -18.86
C HIS A 53 29.94 11.46 -20.11
N GLU A 54 30.49 10.33 -20.54
CA GLU A 54 30.04 9.62 -21.76
C GLU A 54 28.57 9.21 -21.76
N ASN A 55 27.97 9.09 -20.59
CA ASN A 55 26.55 8.81 -20.43
C ASN A 55 25.68 10.08 -20.29
N CYS A 56 26.28 11.28 -20.40
CA CYS A 56 25.52 12.51 -20.37
C CYS A 56 24.68 12.61 -21.66
N GLY A 57 23.35 12.71 -21.48
CA GLY A 57 22.41 12.76 -22.61
C GLY A 57 22.03 11.40 -23.23
N LYS A 58 22.62 10.29 -22.83
CA LYS A 58 22.18 8.97 -23.27
C LYS A 58 20.90 8.57 -22.54
N GLN A 59 19.87 8.24 -23.29
CA GLN A 59 18.68 7.60 -22.72
C GLN A 59 19.05 6.19 -22.27
N THR A 60 18.74 5.86 -21.02
CA THR A 60 18.93 4.49 -20.52
C THR A 60 17.90 3.56 -21.16
N THR A 61 18.23 2.28 -21.32
CA THR A 61 17.32 1.24 -21.86
C THR A 61 16.01 1.13 -21.07
N HIS A 62 15.97 1.61 -19.82
CA HIS A 62 14.79 1.63 -18.96
C HIS A 62 14.04 2.97 -18.98
N THR A 63 14.34 3.86 -19.93
CA THR A 63 13.62 5.13 -20.05
C THR A 63 12.25 4.88 -20.69
N ILE A 64 11.18 5.34 -20.03
CA ILE A 64 9.82 5.26 -20.57
C ILE A 64 9.77 6.02 -21.90
N SER A 65 9.25 5.39 -22.97
CA SER A 65 9.09 6.03 -24.28
C SER A 65 8.15 7.24 -24.21
N ALA A 66 8.26 8.15 -25.17
CA ALA A 66 7.38 9.33 -25.21
C ALA A 66 5.92 8.96 -25.40
N GLU A 67 5.63 7.93 -26.18
CA GLU A 67 4.27 7.41 -26.41
C GLU A 67 3.66 6.86 -25.13
N ILE A 68 4.40 6.02 -24.38
CA ILE A 68 3.95 5.47 -23.10
C ILE A 68 3.74 6.59 -22.08
N LYS A 69 4.61 7.60 -22.03
CA LYS A 69 4.43 8.77 -21.15
C LYS A 69 3.16 9.55 -21.46
N SER A 70 2.82 9.68 -22.75
CA SER A 70 1.57 10.35 -23.16
C SER A 70 0.34 9.57 -22.70
N LYS A 71 0.32 8.25 -22.94
CA LYS A 71 -0.75 7.36 -22.49
C LYS A 71 -0.92 7.38 -20.96
N ILE A 72 0.18 7.25 -20.20
CA ILE A 72 0.14 7.31 -18.73
C ILE A 72 -0.47 8.63 -18.25
N ARG A 73 -0.14 9.76 -18.89
CA ARG A 73 -0.69 11.06 -18.54
C ARG A 73 -2.18 11.17 -18.84
N GLU A 74 -2.61 10.65 -19.97
CA GLU A 74 -4.02 10.62 -20.37
C GLU A 74 -4.85 9.80 -19.37
N ILE A 75 -4.41 8.59 -19.08
CA ILE A 75 -5.07 7.70 -18.11
C ILE A 75 -5.08 8.31 -16.70
N TRP A 76 -3.96 8.89 -16.24
CA TRP A 76 -3.90 9.53 -14.91
C TRP A 76 -4.89 10.65 -14.72
N ASN A 77 -5.27 11.36 -15.79
CA ASN A 77 -6.22 12.47 -15.74
C ASN A 77 -7.69 12.05 -15.92
N MET A 78 -7.97 10.75 -15.97
CA MET A 78 -9.35 10.25 -16.04
C MET A 78 -10.08 10.52 -14.71
N PRO A 79 -11.35 10.98 -14.77
CA PRO A 79 -12.13 11.28 -13.56
C PRO A 79 -12.26 10.07 -12.60
N GLU A 80 -12.29 8.88 -13.15
CA GLU A 80 -12.41 7.62 -12.39
C GLU A 80 -11.21 7.37 -11.49
N LEU A 81 -10.04 7.94 -11.82
CA LEU A 81 -8.79 7.77 -11.09
C LEU A 81 -8.46 8.93 -10.14
N GLU A 82 -9.38 9.86 -9.97
CA GLU A 82 -9.26 10.89 -8.95
C GLU A 82 -9.08 10.24 -7.57
N GLU A 83 -8.13 10.74 -6.79
CA GLU A 83 -7.73 10.18 -5.49
C GLU A 83 -6.98 8.83 -5.54
N CYS A 84 -6.70 8.27 -6.72
CA CYS A 84 -5.93 7.04 -6.86
C CYS A 84 -4.49 7.21 -6.38
N ASN A 85 -3.98 6.28 -5.57
CA ASN A 85 -2.57 6.30 -5.19
C ASN A 85 -1.67 5.71 -6.29
N PHE A 86 -0.38 6.06 -6.28
CA PHE A 86 0.54 5.68 -7.35
C PHE A 86 0.81 4.18 -7.46
N ILE A 87 0.67 3.42 -6.37
CA ILE A 87 0.86 1.95 -6.41
C ILE A 87 -0.36 1.31 -7.07
N HIS A 88 -1.56 1.71 -6.64
CA HIS A 88 -2.81 1.26 -7.24
C HIS A 88 -2.89 1.64 -8.72
N PHE A 89 -2.48 2.86 -9.06
CA PHE A 89 -2.39 3.30 -10.46
C PHE A 89 -1.43 2.44 -11.30
N GLN A 90 -0.31 2.01 -10.71
CA GLN A 90 0.61 1.11 -11.39
C GLN A 90 -0.04 -0.24 -11.71
N GLU A 91 -0.82 -0.79 -10.79
CA GLU A 91 -1.56 -2.04 -10.98
C GLU A 91 -2.61 -1.89 -12.07
N ILE A 92 -3.40 -0.80 -12.05
CA ILE A 92 -4.38 -0.47 -13.10
C ILE A 92 -3.72 -0.35 -14.49
N LEU A 93 -2.56 0.29 -14.57
CA LEU A 93 -1.82 0.37 -15.84
C LEU A 93 -1.43 -1.01 -16.39
N GLU A 94 -1.08 -1.95 -15.52
CA GLU A 94 -0.73 -3.31 -15.93
C GLU A 94 -1.97 -4.13 -16.29
N GLU A 95 -3.02 -4.07 -15.48
CA GLU A 95 -4.23 -4.88 -15.63
C GLU A 95 -5.07 -4.45 -16.83
N ASP A 96 -5.42 -3.17 -16.94
CA ASP A 96 -6.38 -2.70 -17.94
C ASP A 96 -5.69 -2.25 -19.24
N TYR A 97 -4.51 -1.64 -19.13
CA TYR A 97 -3.83 -1.03 -20.28
C TYR A 97 -2.62 -1.81 -20.76
N HIS A 98 -2.27 -2.92 -20.09
CA HIS A 98 -1.11 -3.77 -20.40
C HIS A 98 0.21 -3.01 -20.42
N ILE A 99 0.32 -1.91 -19.63
CA ILE A 99 1.51 -1.08 -19.50
C ILE A 99 2.29 -1.54 -18.29
N ARG A 100 3.32 -2.37 -18.48
CA ARG A 100 4.22 -2.81 -17.43
C ARG A 100 5.32 -1.79 -17.19
N ILE A 101 5.29 -1.16 -16.03
CA ILE A 101 6.26 -0.17 -15.60
C ILE A 101 6.58 -0.34 -14.12
N SER A 102 7.87 -0.28 -13.75
CA SER A 102 8.23 -0.32 -12.34
C SER A 102 7.87 0.98 -11.61
N TYR A 103 7.64 0.89 -10.29
CA TYR A 103 7.16 2.01 -9.48
C TYR A 103 8.07 3.26 -9.54
N THR A 104 9.40 3.08 -9.48
CA THR A 104 10.33 4.22 -9.40
C THR A 104 10.29 5.14 -10.65
N PRO A 105 10.32 4.64 -11.89
CA PRO A 105 10.14 5.48 -13.08
C PRO A 105 8.77 6.14 -13.15
N LEU A 106 7.69 5.39 -12.82
CA LEU A 106 6.33 5.93 -12.78
C LEU A 106 6.22 7.08 -11.78
N TYR A 107 6.68 6.87 -10.56
CA TYR A 107 6.70 7.88 -9.51
C TYR A 107 7.45 9.15 -9.94
N LYS A 108 8.67 9.00 -10.48
CA LYS A 108 9.46 10.13 -10.97
C LYS A 108 8.74 10.89 -12.08
N PHE A 109 8.12 10.16 -13.01
CA PHE A 109 7.37 10.76 -14.11
C PHE A 109 6.15 11.54 -13.60
N LEU A 110 5.28 10.95 -12.80
CA LEU A 110 4.10 11.61 -12.24
C LEU A 110 4.47 12.82 -11.38
N LYS A 111 5.49 12.70 -10.53
CA LYS A 111 6.03 13.83 -9.75
C LYS A 111 6.55 14.96 -10.63
N SER A 112 7.22 14.67 -11.73
CA SER A 112 7.71 15.68 -12.68
C SER A 112 6.57 16.46 -13.35
N LYS A 113 5.35 15.88 -13.37
CA LYS A 113 4.12 16.50 -13.89
C LYS A 113 3.28 17.15 -12.81
N GLY A 114 3.78 17.23 -11.57
CA GLY A 114 3.08 17.86 -10.45
C GLY A 114 2.03 16.99 -9.76
N ALA A 115 1.90 15.71 -10.18
CA ALA A 115 0.96 14.80 -9.54
C ALA A 115 1.30 14.58 -8.05
N LYS A 116 0.27 14.51 -7.21
CA LYS A 116 0.39 14.26 -5.77
C LYS A 116 -0.35 12.97 -5.45
N SER A 117 0.31 12.04 -4.79
CA SER A 117 -0.37 10.88 -4.22
C SER A 117 -1.14 11.32 -2.97
N PRO A 118 -2.41 10.90 -2.81
CA PRO A 118 -3.19 11.21 -1.62
C PRO A 118 -2.58 10.57 -0.37
N ARG A 119 -1.86 9.47 -0.52
CA ARG A 119 -1.26 8.74 0.59
C ARG A 119 -0.03 9.45 1.15
N LYS A 120 -0.10 9.83 2.43
CA LYS A 120 1.04 10.42 3.15
C LYS A 120 1.89 9.31 3.76
N HIS A 121 3.22 9.36 3.56
CA HIS A 121 4.13 8.48 4.27
C HIS A 121 4.18 8.86 5.76
N LYS A 122 3.70 7.96 6.61
CA LYS A 122 3.88 8.08 8.07
C LYS A 122 5.19 7.39 8.46
N LYS A 123 5.95 8.01 9.39
CA LYS A 123 7.12 7.34 9.99
C LYS A 123 6.64 6.10 10.74
N ALA A 124 7.28 4.97 10.49
CA ALA A 124 7.00 3.76 11.22
C ALA A 124 7.32 3.96 12.71
N LYS A 125 6.35 3.68 13.57
CA LYS A 125 6.57 3.60 15.03
C LYS A 125 6.89 2.15 15.36
N ALA A 126 7.90 1.93 16.21
CA ALA A 126 8.17 0.60 16.73
C ALA A 126 7.02 0.19 17.68
N HIS A 127 6.41 -0.93 17.39
CA HIS A 127 5.37 -1.54 18.23
C HIS A 127 5.75 -3.00 18.48
N ASN A 128 5.48 -3.49 19.69
CA ASN A 128 5.55 -4.92 19.97
C ASN A 128 4.51 -5.63 19.12
N ARG A 129 4.94 -6.54 18.26
CA ARG A 129 4.04 -7.33 17.42
C ARG A 129 3.66 -8.60 18.16
N ARG A 130 2.36 -8.91 18.17
CA ARG A 130 1.89 -10.23 18.58
C ARG A 130 2.41 -11.26 17.58
N GLN A 131 2.83 -12.43 18.07
CA GLN A 131 3.23 -13.55 17.22
C GLN A 131 2.03 -14.01 16.37
N GLU A 132 2.30 -14.27 15.11
CA GLU A 132 1.31 -14.77 14.15
C GLU A 132 0.97 -16.23 14.46
N ARG A 133 -0.26 -16.64 14.11
CA ARG A 133 -0.63 -18.05 14.18
C ARG A 133 0.13 -18.84 13.11
N ALA A 134 0.32 -20.13 13.36
CA ALA A 134 1.12 -20.95 12.48
C ALA A 134 0.33 -21.47 11.27
N SER A 135 -0.97 -21.71 11.44
CA SER A 135 -1.80 -22.34 10.42
C SER A 135 -3.03 -21.50 10.08
N SER A 136 -3.47 -21.59 8.82
CA SER A 136 -4.71 -20.98 8.35
C SER A 136 -5.91 -21.52 9.12
N GLY A 137 -6.88 -20.65 9.42
CA GLY A 137 -8.08 -21.02 10.15
C GLY A 137 -7.93 -21.13 11.67
N GLU A 138 -6.71 -21.05 12.23
CA GLU A 138 -6.53 -21.07 13.70
C GLU A 138 -7.13 -19.82 14.35
N LEU A 139 -7.02 -18.68 13.69
CA LEU A 139 -7.52 -17.40 14.21
C LEU A 139 -7.87 -16.47 13.10
N LEU A 140 -9.11 -16.00 13.08
CA LEU A 140 -9.51 -14.88 12.22
C LEU A 140 -9.70 -13.61 13.04
N GLN A 141 -9.23 -12.48 12.54
CA GLN A 141 -9.55 -11.17 13.10
C GLN A 141 -10.82 -10.66 12.44
N VAL A 142 -11.78 -10.22 13.26
CA VAL A 142 -13.08 -9.70 12.83
C VAL A 142 -13.21 -8.24 13.23
N ASP A 143 -13.74 -7.42 12.32
CA ASP A 143 -13.98 -6.01 12.56
C ASP A 143 -14.95 -5.42 11.53
N GLY A 144 -15.57 -4.29 11.89
CA GLY A 144 -16.32 -3.43 10.99
C GLY A 144 -15.65 -2.07 10.87
N THR A 145 -15.69 -1.47 9.68
CA THR A 145 -15.11 -0.14 9.47
C THR A 145 -16.06 0.78 8.73
N PRO A 146 -16.51 1.89 9.36
CA PRO A 146 -17.26 2.91 8.66
C PRO A 146 -16.35 3.74 7.74
N HIS A 147 -16.81 4.00 6.51
CA HIS A 147 -16.11 4.84 5.57
C HIS A 147 -17.04 5.34 4.45
N ARG A 148 -16.62 6.41 3.75
CA ARG A 148 -17.28 6.94 2.55
C ARG A 148 -16.77 6.20 1.32
N PHE A 149 -17.36 5.08 1.01
CA PHE A 149 -16.91 4.22 -0.07
C PHE A 149 -17.35 4.71 -1.46
N PHE A 150 -18.58 5.22 -1.57
CA PHE A 150 -19.11 5.66 -2.86
C PHE A 150 -18.73 7.11 -3.18
N TYR A 151 -18.60 7.39 -4.47
CA TYR A 151 -18.21 8.70 -4.98
C TYR A 151 -19.39 9.66 -5.19
N ASN A 152 -20.58 9.11 -5.29
CA ASN A 152 -21.83 9.82 -5.60
C ASN A 152 -22.57 10.37 -4.37
N ASP A 153 -22.14 9.98 -3.17
CA ASP A 153 -22.70 10.50 -1.93
C ASP A 153 -21.62 10.76 -0.86
N ASN A 154 -22.04 11.43 0.22
CA ASN A 154 -21.20 11.68 1.39
C ASN A 154 -21.56 10.81 2.59
N LYS A 155 -22.41 9.79 2.40
CA LYS A 155 -22.83 8.87 3.45
C LYS A 155 -21.68 7.90 3.79
N GLU A 156 -21.55 7.58 5.04
CA GLU A 156 -20.65 6.52 5.51
C GLU A 156 -21.43 5.20 5.51
N TYR A 157 -20.76 4.15 5.08
CA TYR A 157 -21.24 2.78 5.09
C TYR A 157 -20.25 1.93 5.87
N CYS A 158 -20.70 0.85 6.48
CA CYS A 158 -19.84 -0.04 7.25
C CYS A 158 -19.47 -1.29 6.44
N LEU A 159 -18.18 -1.48 6.23
CA LEU A 159 -17.64 -2.70 5.65
C LEU A 159 -17.24 -3.66 6.77
N HIS A 160 -17.88 -4.83 6.83
CA HIS A 160 -17.57 -5.91 7.76
C HIS A 160 -16.58 -6.86 7.10
N GLY A 161 -15.64 -7.40 7.86
CA GLY A 161 -14.66 -8.30 7.26
C GLY A 161 -13.96 -9.22 8.25
N PHE A 162 -13.47 -10.33 7.69
CA PHE A 162 -12.61 -11.27 8.37
C PHE A 162 -11.29 -11.41 7.63
N ILE A 163 -10.19 -11.44 8.38
CA ILE A 163 -8.85 -11.70 7.87
C ILE A 163 -8.17 -12.82 8.67
N ASP A 164 -7.60 -13.78 7.98
CA ASP A 164 -6.83 -14.85 8.59
C ASP A 164 -5.50 -14.33 9.17
N ASP A 165 -5.22 -14.72 10.40
CA ASP A 165 -4.05 -14.23 11.15
C ASP A 165 -2.73 -14.77 10.61
N ALA A 166 -2.72 -15.99 10.09
CA ALA A 166 -1.53 -16.65 9.57
C ALA A 166 -1.22 -16.29 8.12
N THR A 167 -2.25 -16.33 7.26
CA THR A 167 -2.08 -16.14 5.80
C THR A 167 -2.32 -14.73 5.33
N HIS A 168 -2.97 -13.88 6.15
CA HIS A 168 -3.45 -12.55 5.79
C HIS A 168 -4.51 -12.57 4.68
N GLN A 169 -5.11 -13.71 4.42
CA GLN A 169 -6.17 -13.85 3.44
C GLN A 169 -7.49 -13.27 3.98
N ILE A 170 -8.17 -12.50 3.16
CA ILE A 170 -9.53 -12.05 3.44
C ILE A 170 -10.46 -13.25 3.23
N THR A 171 -11.18 -13.64 4.26
CA THR A 171 -12.08 -14.80 4.19
C THR A 171 -13.53 -14.43 3.92
N GLY A 172 -13.87 -13.16 4.17
CA GLY A 172 -15.18 -12.61 3.84
C GLY A 172 -15.21 -11.11 3.99
N LEU A 173 -16.00 -10.45 3.15
CA LEU A 173 -16.30 -9.01 3.20
C LEU A 173 -17.78 -8.81 2.91
N TYR A 174 -18.42 -7.90 3.64
CA TYR A 174 -19.81 -7.53 3.38
C TYR A 174 -20.10 -6.10 3.84
N MET A 175 -20.76 -5.33 2.98
CA MET A 175 -21.12 -3.94 3.23
C MET A 175 -22.56 -3.79 3.72
N CYS A 176 -22.76 -2.96 4.74
CA CYS A 176 -24.06 -2.56 5.24
C CYS A 176 -24.12 -1.04 5.40
N GLU A 177 -25.31 -0.49 5.63
CA GLU A 177 -25.46 0.94 5.95
C GLU A 177 -24.73 1.32 7.24
N ASN A 178 -24.83 0.45 8.25
CA ASN A 178 -24.21 0.65 9.56
C ASN A 178 -23.61 -0.66 10.05
N GLU A 179 -22.77 -0.60 11.08
CA GLU A 179 -22.28 -1.79 11.75
C GLU A 179 -23.45 -2.55 12.38
N CYS A 180 -23.63 -3.80 12.00
CA CYS A 180 -24.77 -4.61 12.41
C CYS A 180 -24.45 -6.11 12.42
N MET A 181 -25.26 -6.85 13.15
CA MET A 181 -25.16 -8.32 13.26
C MET A 181 -25.29 -8.99 11.90
N HIS A 182 -26.18 -8.49 11.02
CA HIS A 182 -26.40 -9.08 9.69
C HIS A 182 -25.08 -9.09 8.87
N GLY A 183 -24.33 -8.00 8.87
CA GLY A 183 -23.04 -7.93 8.17
C GLY A 183 -22.06 -9.00 8.66
N TYR A 184 -21.95 -9.18 9.97
CA TYR A 184 -21.08 -10.23 10.53
C TYR A 184 -21.58 -11.64 10.24
N LEU A 185 -22.89 -11.88 10.17
CA LEU A 185 -23.44 -13.17 9.79
C LEU A 185 -23.10 -13.50 8.33
N GLU A 186 -23.23 -12.54 7.42
CA GLU A 186 -22.89 -12.74 6.01
C GLU A 186 -21.39 -13.01 5.82
N VAL A 187 -20.53 -12.28 6.50
CA VAL A 187 -19.07 -12.53 6.48
C VAL A 187 -18.76 -13.92 7.05
N THR A 188 -19.41 -14.32 8.13
CA THR A 188 -19.26 -15.67 8.70
C THR A 188 -19.71 -16.75 7.69
N ARG A 189 -20.86 -16.55 7.05
CA ARG A 189 -21.39 -17.46 6.02
C ARG A 189 -20.40 -17.61 4.85
N GLN A 190 -19.86 -16.49 4.33
CA GLN A 190 -18.84 -16.50 3.26
C GLN A 190 -17.59 -17.29 3.69
N THR A 191 -17.12 -17.02 4.90
CA THR A 191 -15.94 -17.70 5.47
C THR A 191 -16.16 -19.19 5.57
N ILE A 192 -17.25 -19.64 6.19
CA ILE A 192 -17.54 -21.06 6.36
C ILE A 192 -17.70 -21.77 4.99
N LYS A 193 -18.40 -21.13 4.06
CA LYS A 193 -18.65 -21.69 2.73
C LYS A 193 -17.35 -21.89 1.93
N ASN A 194 -16.42 -20.95 2.02
CA ASN A 194 -15.24 -20.92 1.14
C ASN A 194 -13.98 -21.49 1.79
N PHE A 195 -13.86 -21.42 3.13
CA PHE A 195 -12.64 -21.76 3.85
C PHE A 195 -12.87 -22.78 4.99
N GLY A 196 -14.13 -23.05 5.36
CA GLY A 196 -14.46 -23.90 6.47
C GLY A 196 -14.65 -23.13 7.78
N VAL A 197 -14.94 -23.88 8.85
CA VAL A 197 -15.17 -23.32 10.19
C VAL A 197 -13.81 -23.00 10.85
N PRO A 198 -13.53 -21.75 11.26
CA PRO A 198 -12.29 -21.41 11.94
C PRO A 198 -12.30 -21.93 13.39
N LEU A 199 -11.11 -22.08 13.99
CA LEU A 199 -11.02 -22.49 15.41
C LEU A 199 -11.36 -21.33 16.34
N ALA A 200 -10.99 -20.08 16.00
CA ALA A 200 -11.24 -18.92 16.86
C ALA A 200 -11.46 -17.65 16.04
N LEU A 201 -12.27 -16.74 16.62
CA LEU A 201 -12.46 -15.36 16.16
C LEU A 201 -11.93 -14.37 17.19
N TYR A 202 -11.21 -13.37 16.74
CA TYR A 202 -10.64 -12.31 17.56
C TYR A 202 -11.41 -11.01 17.32
N ALA A 203 -12.34 -10.68 18.19
CA ALA A 203 -13.28 -9.57 18.09
C ALA A 203 -13.01 -8.47 19.12
N ASP A 204 -13.47 -7.26 18.87
CA ASP A 204 -13.48 -6.19 19.88
C ASP A 204 -14.59 -6.40 20.92
N GLY A 205 -14.67 -5.48 21.89
CA GLY A 205 -15.69 -5.52 22.95
C GLY A 205 -17.09 -5.06 22.52
N SER A 206 -17.41 -5.08 21.22
CA SER A 206 -18.74 -4.71 20.73
C SER A 206 -19.83 -5.59 21.35
N SER A 207 -21.00 -5.00 21.60
CA SER A 207 -22.17 -5.70 22.14
C SER A 207 -22.75 -6.77 21.20
N ILE A 208 -22.30 -6.80 19.96
CA ILE A 208 -22.63 -7.88 19.02
C ILE A 208 -21.93 -9.18 19.43
N PHE A 209 -20.67 -9.08 19.83
CA PHE A 209 -19.84 -10.24 20.19
C PHE A 209 -19.90 -10.58 21.68
N PHE A 210 -19.90 -9.56 22.54
CA PHE A 210 -19.82 -9.75 23.99
C PHE A 210 -20.93 -8.96 24.69
N PRO A 211 -21.63 -9.57 25.69
CA PRO A 211 -22.63 -8.86 26.44
C PRO A 211 -22.01 -7.72 27.26
N LYS A 212 -22.70 -6.58 27.35
CA LYS A 212 -22.25 -5.45 28.15
C LYS A 212 -22.50 -5.66 29.65
N ASP A 213 -23.54 -6.40 29.97
CA ASP A 213 -23.97 -6.67 31.34
C ASP A 213 -23.86 -8.15 31.66
N ASN A 214 -23.52 -8.46 32.93
CA ASN A 214 -23.47 -9.83 33.43
C ASN A 214 -24.84 -10.33 33.94
N HIS A 215 -25.92 -9.64 33.60
CA HIS A 215 -27.27 -10.04 34.03
C HIS A 215 -27.80 -11.13 33.08
N LEU A 216 -28.13 -12.28 33.67
CA LEU A 216 -28.83 -13.36 32.99
C LEU A 216 -30.33 -13.08 33.04
N SER A 217 -31.03 -13.34 31.94
CA SER A 217 -32.50 -13.37 31.96
C SER A 217 -33.01 -14.52 32.83
N ILE A 218 -34.25 -14.44 33.28
CA ILE A 218 -34.87 -15.52 34.08
C ILE A 218 -34.85 -16.83 33.28
N GLU A 219 -35.08 -16.78 32.00
CA GLU A 219 -35.04 -17.94 31.10
C GLU A 219 -33.66 -18.58 31.02
N GLU A 220 -32.59 -17.76 30.92
CA GLU A 220 -31.20 -18.23 30.91
C GLU A 220 -30.81 -18.86 32.26
N GLN A 221 -31.25 -18.29 33.38
CA GLN A 221 -31.02 -18.85 34.70
C GLN A 221 -31.72 -20.21 34.85
N LEU A 222 -32.97 -20.32 34.40
CA LEU A 222 -33.73 -21.56 34.44
C LEU A 222 -33.11 -22.64 33.51
N ALA A 223 -32.50 -22.21 32.41
CA ALA A 223 -31.76 -23.10 31.49
C ALA A 223 -30.37 -23.49 32.04
N GLY A 224 -29.98 -23.05 33.22
CA GLY A 224 -28.69 -23.37 33.85
C GLY A 224 -27.50 -22.65 33.20
N ILE A 225 -27.74 -21.58 32.47
CA ILE A 225 -26.69 -20.75 31.89
C ILE A 225 -26.02 -19.94 32.99
N THR A 226 -24.72 -20.01 33.11
CA THR A 226 -23.93 -19.35 34.15
C THR A 226 -23.31 -18.03 33.72
N LYS A 227 -23.23 -17.77 32.42
CA LYS A 227 -22.69 -16.54 31.83
C LYS A 227 -23.57 -16.08 30.69
N PRO A 228 -23.93 -14.80 30.62
CA PRO A 228 -24.69 -14.28 29.48
C PRO A 228 -23.88 -14.36 28.21
N THR A 229 -24.55 -14.66 27.11
CA THR A 229 -23.96 -14.73 25.77
C THR A 229 -24.81 -13.93 24.79
N THR A 230 -24.17 -13.32 23.78
CA THR A 230 -24.90 -12.69 22.69
C THR A 230 -25.46 -13.74 21.74
N GLN A 231 -26.39 -13.34 20.85
CA GLN A 231 -26.88 -14.26 19.79
C GLN A 231 -25.72 -14.74 18.92
N TYR A 232 -24.81 -13.83 18.55
CA TYR A 232 -23.62 -14.18 17.79
C TYR A 232 -22.69 -15.11 18.56
N GLY A 233 -22.48 -14.85 19.85
CA GLY A 233 -21.68 -15.71 20.73
C GLY A 233 -22.24 -17.13 20.86
N ARG A 234 -23.58 -17.27 20.98
CA ARG A 234 -24.24 -18.60 20.97
C ARG A 234 -24.02 -19.34 19.69
N MET A 235 -24.18 -18.68 18.54
CA MET A 235 -23.92 -19.29 17.25
C MET A 235 -22.46 -19.78 17.12
N MET A 236 -21.49 -18.99 17.63
CA MET A 236 -20.08 -19.41 17.63
C MET A 236 -19.85 -20.64 18.49
N GLN A 237 -20.48 -20.70 19.68
CA GLN A 237 -20.42 -21.87 20.56
C GLN A 237 -20.99 -23.13 19.91
N GLU A 238 -22.12 -23.02 19.21
CA GLU A 238 -22.75 -24.14 18.47
C GLU A 238 -21.86 -24.63 17.33
N LEU A 239 -21.12 -23.71 16.68
CA LEU A 239 -20.15 -24.03 15.62
C LEU A 239 -18.82 -24.55 16.17
N GLY A 240 -18.60 -24.54 17.49
CA GLY A 240 -17.34 -24.92 18.12
C GLY A 240 -16.22 -23.90 17.89
N VAL A 241 -16.56 -22.62 17.68
CA VAL A 241 -15.63 -21.51 17.44
C VAL A 241 -15.39 -20.72 18.71
N ASP A 242 -14.14 -20.57 19.10
CA ASP A 242 -13.75 -19.76 20.25
C ASP A 242 -13.85 -18.27 19.93
N LEU A 243 -14.68 -17.54 20.67
CA LEU A 243 -14.77 -16.08 20.54
C LEU A 243 -13.85 -15.41 21.57
N ILE A 244 -12.77 -14.80 21.10
CA ILE A 244 -11.71 -14.21 21.93
C ILE A 244 -11.83 -12.68 21.91
N HIS A 245 -11.90 -12.06 23.09
CA HIS A 245 -11.92 -10.61 23.23
C HIS A 245 -10.54 -10.00 22.99
N ALA A 246 -10.46 -9.05 22.05
CA ALA A 246 -9.26 -8.28 21.77
C ALA A 246 -9.05 -7.21 22.83
N GLY A 247 -8.09 -7.41 23.72
CA GLY A 247 -7.80 -6.46 24.81
C GLY A 247 -7.22 -5.11 24.38
N SER A 248 -6.85 -4.96 23.10
CA SER A 248 -6.36 -3.70 22.53
C SER A 248 -6.50 -3.68 21.01
N SER A 249 -6.61 -2.47 20.42
CA SER A 249 -6.63 -2.28 18.97
C SER A 249 -5.34 -2.79 18.31
N GLN A 250 -4.21 -2.70 18.98
CA GLN A 250 -2.92 -3.21 18.49
C GLN A 250 -2.94 -4.72 18.25
N ALA A 251 -3.74 -5.44 18.99
CA ALA A 251 -3.90 -6.88 18.84
C ALA A 251 -4.62 -7.28 17.55
N LYS A 252 -5.42 -6.37 16.96
CA LYS A 252 -6.11 -6.50 15.66
C LYS A 252 -5.37 -5.78 14.52
N GLY A 253 -4.07 -5.57 14.62
CA GLY A 253 -3.29 -4.77 13.67
C GLY A 253 -3.28 -5.28 12.23
N ARG A 254 -3.74 -6.51 11.93
CA ARG A 254 -3.87 -7.01 10.56
C ARG A 254 -5.10 -6.46 9.88
N ILE A 255 -6.24 -6.55 10.56
CA ILE A 255 -7.49 -6.04 10.01
C ILE A 255 -7.45 -4.51 9.90
N GLU A 256 -6.79 -3.81 10.83
CA GLU A 256 -6.56 -2.36 10.71
C GLU A 256 -5.73 -1.99 9.46
N ARG A 257 -4.71 -2.80 9.11
CA ARG A 257 -3.94 -2.62 7.87
C ARG A 257 -4.77 -2.93 6.63
N LEU A 258 -5.63 -3.93 6.70
CA LEU A 258 -6.58 -4.24 5.64
C LEU A 258 -7.49 -3.05 5.37
N TRP A 259 -8.11 -2.48 6.41
CA TRP A 259 -8.96 -1.30 6.29
C TRP A 259 -8.24 -0.13 5.64
N ASN A 260 -7.03 0.17 6.08
CA ASN A 260 -6.23 1.22 5.45
C ASN A 260 -5.98 0.98 3.95
N THR A 261 -5.88 -0.27 3.52
CA THR A 261 -5.71 -0.63 2.11
C THR A 261 -7.03 -0.53 1.34
N LEU A 262 -8.12 -1.04 1.91
CA LEU A 262 -9.44 -1.03 1.27
C LEU A 262 -10.02 0.38 1.17
N HIS A 263 -9.89 1.23 2.19
CA HIS A 263 -10.29 2.63 2.15
C HIS A 263 -9.57 3.41 1.03
N ASP A 264 -8.30 3.09 0.80
CA ASP A 264 -7.47 3.75 -0.21
C ASP A 264 -7.78 3.26 -1.65
N ARG A 265 -8.38 2.06 -1.80
CA ARG A 265 -8.60 1.42 -3.10
C ARG A 265 -10.06 1.34 -3.52
N LEU A 266 -10.95 0.90 -2.63
CA LEU A 266 -12.33 0.58 -3.00
C LEU A 266 -13.07 1.76 -3.61
N ARG A 267 -12.82 2.99 -3.13
CA ARG A 267 -13.45 4.18 -3.69
C ARG A 267 -13.09 4.39 -5.17
N THR A 268 -11.83 4.16 -5.53
CA THR A 268 -11.38 4.21 -6.93
C THR A 268 -11.97 3.06 -7.73
N GLU A 269 -11.96 1.83 -7.19
CA GLU A 269 -12.51 0.66 -7.87
C GLU A 269 -14.01 0.79 -8.11
N PHE A 270 -14.78 1.23 -7.12
CA PHE A 270 -16.21 1.43 -7.28
C PHE A 270 -16.53 2.48 -8.36
N ARG A 271 -15.74 3.56 -8.44
CA ARG A 271 -15.88 4.55 -9.50
C ARG A 271 -15.56 3.97 -10.88
N ARG A 272 -14.48 3.19 -11.01
CA ARG A 272 -14.08 2.53 -12.26
C ARG A 272 -15.11 1.54 -12.76
N HIS A 273 -15.75 0.81 -11.86
CA HIS A 273 -16.75 -0.21 -12.18
C HIS A 273 -18.19 0.31 -12.12
N ASN A 274 -18.39 1.63 -11.92
CA ASN A 274 -19.72 2.25 -11.78
C ASN A 274 -20.57 1.64 -10.66
N ILE A 275 -19.94 1.18 -9.60
CA ILE A 275 -20.59 0.66 -8.39
C ILE A 275 -20.95 1.87 -7.51
N SER A 276 -22.24 2.07 -7.24
CA SER A 276 -22.75 3.25 -6.56
C SER A 276 -23.64 2.98 -5.35
N ASP A 277 -23.86 1.70 -5.05
CA ASP A 277 -24.72 1.24 -3.96
C ASP A 277 -24.17 -0.02 -3.26
N ILE A 278 -24.84 -0.40 -2.16
CA ILE A 278 -24.45 -1.56 -1.33
C ILE A 278 -24.63 -2.87 -2.09
N GLU A 279 -25.67 -2.97 -2.92
CA GLU A 279 -26.01 -4.18 -3.65
C GLU A 279 -24.88 -4.53 -4.63
N GLY A 280 -24.51 -3.57 -5.48
CA GLY A 280 -23.35 -3.73 -6.38
C GLY A 280 -22.01 -3.91 -5.67
N ALA A 281 -21.84 -3.35 -4.46
CA ALA A 281 -20.63 -3.54 -3.69
C ALA A 281 -20.50 -4.93 -3.06
N ASN A 282 -21.59 -5.66 -2.90
CA ASN A 282 -21.64 -7.00 -2.30
C ASN A 282 -21.67 -8.14 -3.36
N GLU A 283 -21.80 -7.83 -4.65
CA GLU A 283 -21.67 -8.78 -5.77
C GLU A 283 -20.18 -9.10 -6.07
#